data_efb491d0c2ca6ccce92eef628b496590
#
_entry.id   efb491d0c2ca6ccce92eef628b496590
#
_cell.length_a   1.000
_cell.length_b   1.000
_cell.length_c   1.000
_cell.angle_alpha   90.00
_cell.angle_beta   90.00
_cell.angle_gamma   90.00
#
_symmetry.space_group_name_H-M   'P 1'
#
loop_
_entity.id
_entity.type
_entity.pdbx_description
1 polymer ?
#
loop_
_entity_poly.entity_id
_entity_poly.type
_entity_poly.pdbx_seq_one_letter_code
_entity_poly.pdbx_strand_id
1 'polypeptide(L)'
;NGYKPGTKEVAGDGTGFKAGGYGMAADKLPAIPSVIPQHEVRNSLAYYNRLRGFYANHHLGGIIFESNTAVNSGENYNMTNRESPLALPPTDVNGYDHMVKNNLSLVTRSGSKHIVMVNRAKSEVSNNSFDGSEEVIETDFISLEEAELMRDRKPNGDLPDVNFGKLTTDAELRFWGMGCFATGEPTDLDF
;
A
#
# COMPACT_ATOMS: atom_id res chain seq x y z
N ASN A 1 3.10 -13.93 0.96
CA ASN A 1 4.36 -13.29 0.53
C ASN A 1 4.89 -13.79 -0.83
N GLY A 2 4.21 -14.74 -1.52
CA GLY A 2 4.54 -15.21 -2.86
C GLY A 2 5.60 -16.31 -2.93
N TYR A 3 5.79 -17.06 -1.86
CA TYR A 3 6.61 -18.27 -1.82
C TYR A 3 5.77 -19.47 -1.34
N LYS A 4 6.17 -20.68 -1.74
CA LYS A 4 5.60 -21.89 -1.14
C LYS A 4 5.97 -21.95 0.35
N PRO A 5 5.08 -22.38 1.23
CA PRO A 5 5.34 -22.45 2.67
C PRO A 5 6.67 -23.20 2.97
N GLY A 6 7.52 -22.59 3.81
CA GLY A 6 8.80 -23.19 4.23
C GLY A 6 9.88 -23.24 3.15
N THR A 7 9.68 -22.60 2.00
CA THR A 7 10.65 -22.64 0.89
C THR A 7 10.94 -21.24 0.32
N LYS A 8 11.95 -21.14 -0.55
CA LYS A 8 12.21 -19.95 -1.39
C LYS A 8 11.67 -20.12 -2.81
N GLU A 9 10.88 -21.16 -3.05
CA GLU A 9 10.26 -21.39 -4.36
C GLU A 9 9.10 -20.41 -4.57
N VAL A 10 9.17 -19.66 -5.66
CA VAL A 10 8.13 -18.67 -6.00
C VAL A 10 6.81 -19.38 -6.29
N ALA A 11 5.75 -18.93 -5.62
CA ALA A 11 4.40 -19.38 -5.84
C ALA A 11 3.44 -18.19 -5.83
N GLY A 12 2.79 -17.94 -6.96
CA GLY A 12 1.87 -16.83 -7.14
C GLY A 12 2.56 -15.47 -7.28
N ASP A 13 1.76 -14.42 -7.24
CA ASP A 13 2.12 -13.03 -7.57
C ASP A 13 2.99 -12.39 -6.48
N GLY A 14 2.78 -12.76 -5.22
CA GLY A 14 3.50 -12.18 -4.09
C GLY A 14 3.10 -10.72 -3.81
N THR A 15 1.85 -10.38 -4.07
CA THR A 15 1.24 -9.08 -3.80
C THR A 15 0.37 -9.16 -2.56
N GLY A 16 0.45 -8.18 -1.67
CA GLY A 16 -0.40 -8.09 -0.48
C GLY A 16 -1.83 -7.71 -0.85
N PHE A 17 -2.04 -6.48 -1.28
CA PHE A 17 -3.35 -5.97 -1.72
C PHE A 17 -3.34 -5.74 -3.23
N LYS A 18 -4.16 -6.49 -3.95
CA LYS A 18 -4.40 -6.33 -5.39
C LYS A 18 -5.77 -5.68 -5.58
N ALA A 19 -5.80 -4.35 -5.60
CA ALA A 19 -7.01 -3.57 -5.36
C ALA A 19 -7.87 -3.29 -6.60
N GLY A 20 -7.34 -3.49 -7.80
CA GLY A 20 -8.05 -3.13 -9.03
C GLY A 20 -8.17 -4.23 -10.06
N GLY A 21 -8.44 -3.88 -11.31
CA GLY A 21 -8.53 -4.88 -12.37
C GLY A 21 -9.19 -4.50 -13.69
N TYR A 22 -9.86 -3.37 -13.81
CA TYR A 22 -10.56 -3.00 -15.05
C TYR A 22 -9.66 -2.65 -16.25
N GLY A 23 -8.37 -2.51 -16.04
CA GLY A 23 -7.37 -2.32 -17.10
C GLY A 23 -6.89 -3.63 -17.74
N MET A 24 -7.59 -4.73 -17.56
CA MET A 24 -7.30 -5.99 -18.25
C MET A 24 -7.63 -5.87 -19.73
N ALA A 25 -7.06 -6.73 -20.58
CA ALA A 25 -7.36 -6.77 -22.01
C ALA A 25 -8.87 -6.87 -22.25
N ALA A 26 -9.38 -6.10 -23.19
CA ALA A 26 -10.82 -5.98 -23.47
C ALA A 26 -11.50 -7.31 -23.81
N ASP A 27 -10.75 -8.25 -24.40
CA ASP A 27 -11.20 -9.60 -24.72
C ASP A 27 -11.47 -10.50 -23.51
N LYS A 28 -11.01 -10.08 -22.32
CA LYS A 28 -11.11 -10.84 -21.07
C LYS A 28 -12.13 -10.28 -20.08
N LEU A 29 -12.74 -9.15 -20.40
CA LEU A 29 -13.72 -8.52 -19.53
C LEU A 29 -15.11 -8.61 -20.17
N PRO A 30 -16.15 -8.96 -19.39
CA PRO A 30 -17.52 -8.61 -19.75
C PRO A 30 -17.59 -7.09 -19.92
N ALA A 31 -18.63 -6.58 -20.55
CA ALA A 31 -18.73 -5.14 -20.85
C ALA A 31 -18.22 -4.24 -19.71
N ILE A 32 -17.27 -3.37 -20.03
CA ILE A 32 -16.74 -2.40 -19.06
C ILE A 32 -17.87 -1.40 -18.78
N PRO A 33 -18.21 -1.14 -17.52
CA PRO A 33 -19.24 -0.16 -17.20
C PRO A 33 -18.83 1.24 -17.65
N SER A 34 -19.80 2.07 -18.02
CA SER A 34 -19.57 3.46 -18.41
C SER A 34 -18.95 4.30 -17.29
N VAL A 35 -19.22 3.95 -16.05
CA VAL A 35 -18.60 4.52 -14.85
C VAL A 35 -17.91 3.38 -14.13
N ILE A 36 -16.58 3.42 -14.08
CA ILE A 36 -15.78 2.45 -13.33
C ILE A 36 -15.73 2.92 -11.89
N PRO A 37 -16.17 2.11 -10.91
CA PRO A 37 -16.16 2.51 -9.51
C PRO A 37 -14.74 2.71 -9.01
N GLN A 38 -14.51 3.73 -8.21
CA GLN A 38 -13.27 3.90 -7.47
C GLN A 38 -13.18 2.85 -6.36
N HIS A 39 -12.03 2.23 -6.19
CA HIS A 39 -11.79 1.28 -5.10
C HIS A 39 -10.96 1.92 -3.99
N GLU A 40 -11.18 1.47 -2.77
CA GLU A 40 -10.49 1.99 -1.59
C GLU A 40 -9.84 0.87 -0.79
N VAL A 41 -8.63 1.13 -0.30
CA VAL A 41 -7.96 0.34 0.74
C VAL A 41 -7.46 1.32 1.79
N ARG A 42 -7.96 1.20 2.99
CA ARG A 42 -7.63 2.08 4.12
C ARG A 42 -7.25 1.29 5.36
N ASN A 43 -6.46 1.91 6.25
CA ASN A 43 -6.09 1.37 7.57
C ASN A 43 -5.58 -0.07 7.50
N SER A 44 -4.78 -0.37 6.49
CA SER A 44 -4.33 -1.72 6.19
C SER A 44 -2.81 -1.84 6.26
N LEU A 45 -2.34 -3.03 6.64
CA LEU A 45 -0.92 -3.34 6.76
C LEU A 45 -0.49 -4.35 5.69
N ALA A 46 0.52 -4.01 4.90
CA ALA A 46 1.19 -4.93 3.98
C ALA A 46 2.69 -5.01 4.31
N TYR A 47 3.22 -6.22 4.52
CA TYR A 47 4.60 -6.39 4.92
C TYR A 47 5.28 -7.55 4.19
N TYR A 48 6.57 -7.38 3.90
CA TYR A 48 7.48 -8.39 3.34
C TYR A 48 6.93 -9.16 2.13
N ASN A 49 6.10 -8.51 1.30
CA ASN A 49 5.60 -9.11 0.09
C ASN A 49 6.72 -9.19 -0.95
N ARG A 50 6.78 -10.31 -1.68
CA ARG A 50 7.82 -10.52 -2.68
C ARG A 50 7.83 -9.44 -3.75
N LEU A 51 6.67 -9.08 -4.27
CA LEU A 51 6.52 -8.05 -5.31
C LEU A 51 5.94 -6.75 -4.74
N ARG A 52 4.65 -6.70 -4.37
CA ARG A 52 3.97 -5.45 -4.07
C ARG A 52 3.27 -5.51 -2.73
N GLY A 53 3.33 -4.41 -1.98
CA GLY A 53 2.49 -4.21 -0.80
C GLY A 53 1.06 -3.90 -1.21
N PHE A 54 0.88 -2.72 -1.82
CA PHE A 54 -0.40 -2.22 -2.34
C PHE A 54 -0.28 -2.01 -3.85
N TYR A 55 -1.19 -2.58 -4.61
CA TYR A 55 -1.14 -2.59 -6.06
C TYR A 55 -2.45 -2.12 -6.69
N ALA A 56 -2.41 -1.04 -7.45
CA ALA A 56 -3.57 -0.53 -8.19
C ALA A 56 -4.05 -1.48 -9.30
N ASN A 57 -3.17 -2.37 -9.76
CA ASN A 57 -3.51 -3.45 -10.69
C ASN A 57 -4.27 -2.97 -11.92
N HIS A 58 -3.79 -1.90 -12.56
CA HIS A 58 -4.34 -1.35 -13.79
C HIS A 58 -5.80 -0.88 -13.68
N HIS A 59 -6.19 -0.37 -12.51
CA HIS A 59 -7.58 0.03 -12.28
C HIS A 59 -7.88 1.41 -12.88
N LEU A 60 -8.78 1.45 -13.84
CA LEU A 60 -9.09 2.67 -14.60
C LEU A 60 -10.03 3.65 -13.87
N GLY A 61 -10.70 3.22 -12.80
CA GLY A 61 -11.60 4.05 -12.00
C GLY A 61 -10.91 4.84 -10.89
N GLY A 62 -9.58 4.75 -10.81
CA GLY A 62 -8.83 5.30 -9.69
C GLY A 62 -8.85 4.41 -8.44
N ILE A 63 -7.79 4.50 -7.64
CA ILE A 63 -7.65 3.80 -6.36
C ILE A 63 -7.38 4.82 -5.27
N ILE A 64 -8.02 4.63 -4.12
CA ILE A 64 -7.67 5.32 -2.88
C ILE A 64 -6.85 4.37 -2.02
N PHE A 65 -5.60 4.73 -1.77
CA PHE A 65 -4.77 4.16 -0.72
C PHE A 65 -4.56 5.22 0.35
N GLU A 66 -5.24 5.07 1.48
CA GLU A 66 -5.21 6.07 2.55
C GLU A 66 -4.95 5.42 3.90
N SER A 67 -4.07 6.06 4.69
CA SER A 67 -3.74 5.60 6.05
C SER A 67 -3.32 4.13 6.09
N ASN A 68 -2.50 3.69 5.15
CA ASN A 68 -1.96 2.34 5.12
C ASN A 68 -0.49 2.32 5.53
N THR A 69 -0.03 1.20 6.06
CA THR A 69 1.39 0.95 6.36
C THR A 69 1.94 -0.13 5.44
N ALA A 70 3.04 0.16 4.76
CA ALA A 70 3.74 -0.80 3.93
C ALA A 70 5.19 -0.97 4.41
N VAL A 71 5.59 -2.22 4.66
CA VAL A 71 6.92 -2.57 5.19
C VAL A 71 7.63 -3.52 4.23
N ASN A 72 8.75 -3.09 3.67
CA ASN A 72 9.72 -3.93 2.97
C ASN A 72 9.16 -4.90 1.91
N SER A 73 8.09 -4.52 1.22
CA SER A 73 7.68 -5.20 -0.01
C SER A 73 8.61 -4.81 -1.16
N GLY A 74 8.65 -5.55 -2.25
CA GLY A 74 9.46 -5.17 -3.42
C GLY A 74 9.13 -3.76 -3.90
N GLU A 75 7.84 -3.46 -4.02
CA GLU A 75 7.27 -2.13 -4.24
C GLU A 75 6.18 -1.93 -3.17
N ASN A 76 6.38 -1.00 -2.23
CA ASN A 76 5.38 -0.80 -1.18
C ASN A 76 4.05 -0.33 -1.77
N TYR A 77 4.09 0.64 -2.69
CA TYR A 77 2.93 1.10 -3.45
C TYR A 77 3.23 1.07 -4.94
N ASN A 78 2.44 0.32 -5.71
CA ASN A 78 2.52 0.31 -7.17
C ASN A 78 1.20 0.82 -7.75
N MET A 79 1.28 1.94 -8.48
CA MET A 79 0.14 2.67 -9.01
C MET A 79 -0.06 2.44 -10.52
N THR A 80 0.49 1.37 -11.06
CA THR A 80 0.40 1.09 -12.51
C THR A 80 -1.05 1.09 -12.99
N ASN A 81 -1.26 1.81 -14.08
CA ASN A 81 -2.52 1.83 -14.81
C ASN A 81 -2.33 1.34 -16.24
N ARG A 82 -3.39 1.28 -17.01
CA ARG A 82 -3.39 1.07 -18.46
C ARG A 82 -3.64 2.39 -19.19
N GLU A 83 -3.09 2.51 -20.38
CA GLU A 83 -3.36 3.67 -21.27
C GLU A 83 -4.86 3.79 -21.57
N SER A 84 -5.50 2.67 -21.87
CA SER A 84 -6.94 2.56 -22.03
C SER A 84 -7.38 1.10 -21.87
N PRO A 85 -8.68 0.84 -21.60
CA PRO A 85 -9.21 -0.52 -21.55
C PRO A 85 -9.18 -1.23 -22.91
N LEU A 86 -9.09 -0.45 -24.00
CA LEU A 86 -9.15 -0.95 -25.38
C LEU A 86 -7.77 -0.99 -26.05
N ALA A 87 -6.70 -0.58 -25.36
CA ALA A 87 -5.35 -0.62 -25.91
C ALA A 87 -4.91 -2.06 -26.23
N LEU A 88 -4.56 -2.32 -27.47
CA LEU A 88 -4.01 -3.58 -27.95
C LEU A 88 -2.73 -3.32 -28.72
N PRO A 89 -1.57 -3.82 -28.30
CA PRO A 89 -1.36 -4.58 -27.06
C PRO A 89 -1.61 -3.75 -25.79
N PRO A 90 -1.90 -4.38 -24.64
CA PRO A 90 -2.09 -3.66 -23.38
C PRO A 90 -0.83 -2.87 -23.02
N THR A 91 -0.95 -1.56 -22.84
CA THR A 91 0.17 -0.67 -22.52
C THR A 91 0.08 -0.18 -21.09
N ASP A 92 1.11 -0.48 -20.28
CA ASP A 92 1.23 0.02 -18.93
C ASP A 92 1.69 1.48 -18.94
N VAL A 93 1.04 2.28 -18.10
CA VAL A 93 1.37 3.69 -17.90
C VAL A 93 1.45 4.04 -16.43
N ASN A 94 2.08 5.16 -16.14
CA ASN A 94 2.03 5.75 -14.80
C ASN A 94 0.57 6.06 -14.42
N GLY A 95 0.15 5.55 -13.27
CA GLY A 95 -1.23 5.63 -12.80
C GLY A 95 -1.75 7.05 -12.65
N TYR A 96 -3.00 7.24 -12.94
CA TYR A 96 -3.73 8.49 -12.92
C TYR A 96 -5.06 8.30 -12.18
N ASP A 97 -5.67 9.42 -11.74
CA ASP A 97 -6.92 9.46 -10.98
C ASP A 97 -6.87 8.69 -9.64
N HIS A 98 -5.67 8.49 -9.12
CA HIS A 98 -5.44 7.87 -7.82
C HIS A 98 -5.36 8.90 -6.71
N MET A 99 -5.71 8.47 -5.48
CA MET A 99 -5.42 9.18 -4.24
C MET A 99 -4.52 8.31 -3.37
N VAL A 100 -3.34 8.81 -3.02
CA VAL A 100 -2.36 8.15 -2.15
C VAL A 100 -2.03 9.12 -1.02
N LYS A 101 -2.64 8.92 0.16
CA LYS A 101 -2.61 9.92 1.22
C LYS A 101 -2.42 9.30 2.60
N ASN A 102 -1.68 10.00 3.45
CA ASN A 102 -1.48 9.61 4.86
C ASN A 102 -0.86 8.20 5.03
N ASN A 103 -0.08 7.74 4.06
CA ASN A 103 0.49 6.40 4.12
C ASN A 103 1.90 6.40 4.72
N LEU A 104 2.21 5.32 5.42
CA LEU A 104 3.53 5.05 5.97
C LEU A 104 4.25 4.00 5.13
N SER A 105 5.54 4.20 4.87
CA SER A 105 6.33 3.27 4.05
C SER A 105 7.74 3.11 4.60
N LEU A 106 8.10 1.91 5.02
CA LEU A 106 9.47 1.54 5.38
C LEU A 106 10.11 0.77 4.23
N VAL A 107 11.29 1.20 3.79
CA VAL A 107 12.11 0.53 2.79
C VAL A 107 13.55 0.43 3.29
N THR A 108 13.93 -0.74 3.77
CA THR A 108 15.32 -1.06 4.14
C THR A 108 15.89 -2.19 3.28
N ARG A 109 15.02 -2.96 2.62
CA ARG A 109 15.42 -4.03 1.72
C ARG A 109 15.98 -3.46 0.42
N SER A 110 17.19 -3.89 0.05
CA SER A 110 17.84 -3.48 -1.21
C SER A 110 16.94 -3.73 -2.43
N GLY A 111 16.81 -2.73 -3.29
CA GLY A 111 15.99 -2.75 -4.49
C GLY A 111 14.51 -2.50 -4.29
N SER A 112 14.01 -2.47 -3.06
CA SER A 112 12.62 -2.09 -2.77
C SER A 112 12.38 -0.61 -3.03
N LYS A 113 11.11 -0.24 -3.25
CA LYS A 113 10.68 1.14 -3.56
C LYS A 113 9.48 1.53 -2.71
N HIS A 114 9.43 2.80 -2.30
CA HIS A 114 8.27 3.36 -1.61
C HIS A 114 7.05 3.38 -2.51
N ILE A 115 7.14 4.09 -3.63
CA ILE A 115 6.07 4.20 -4.61
C ILE A 115 6.64 4.17 -6.02
N VAL A 116 5.94 3.50 -6.94
CA VAL A 116 6.31 3.42 -8.35
C VAL A 116 5.10 3.62 -9.27
N MET A 117 5.37 3.93 -10.52
CA MET A 117 4.36 4.01 -11.59
C MET A 117 3.20 4.97 -11.27
N VAL A 118 3.48 6.12 -10.65
CA VAL A 118 2.47 7.15 -10.37
C VAL A 118 2.69 8.38 -11.24
N ASN A 119 1.63 8.92 -11.81
CA ASN A 119 1.61 10.23 -12.44
C ASN A 119 1.12 11.27 -11.44
N ARG A 120 2.06 11.94 -10.77
CA ARG A 120 1.75 12.93 -9.72
C ARG A 120 1.00 14.16 -10.24
N ALA A 121 1.05 14.46 -11.55
CA ALA A 121 0.30 15.54 -12.15
C ALA A 121 -1.18 15.19 -12.38
N LYS A 122 -1.53 13.90 -12.36
CA LYS A 122 -2.88 13.38 -12.58
C LYS A 122 -3.40 12.53 -11.42
N SER A 123 -2.73 12.57 -10.26
CA SER A 123 -3.12 11.85 -9.05
C SER A 123 -2.83 12.71 -7.83
N GLU A 124 -3.65 12.59 -6.81
CA GLU A 124 -3.37 13.19 -5.50
C GLU A 124 -2.39 12.30 -4.74
N VAL A 125 -1.18 12.81 -4.49
CA VAL A 125 -0.18 12.12 -3.68
C VAL A 125 0.31 13.11 -2.64
N SER A 126 -0.14 12.96 -1.40
CA SER A 126 0.08 13.95 -0.36
C SER A 126 0.16 13.34 1.03
N ASN A 127 0.95 13.99 1.89
CA ASN A 127 1.10 13.63 3.30
C ASN A 127 1.47 12.15 3.51
N ASN A 128 2.37 11.62 2.71
CA ASN A 128 2.92 10.28 2.91
C ASN A 128 4.35 10.39 3.45
N SER A 129 4.80 9.42 4.20
CA SER A 129 6.16 9.38 4.76
C SER A 129 7.28 9.42 3.70
N PHE A 130 6.96 9.21 2.45
CA PHE A 130 7.88 9.24 1.31
C PHE A 130 7.71 10.49 0.42
N ASP A 131 6.96 11.49 0.87
CA ASP A 131 6.78 12.77 0.15
C ASP A 131 7.67 13.87 0.71
N GLY A 132 8.18 13.69 1.94
CA GLY A 132 9.06 14.64 2.64
C GLY A 132 10.54 14.35 2.46
N SER A 133 11.36 15.11 3.19
CA SER A 133 12.81 14.93 3.26
C SER A 133 13.24 13.94 4.36
N GLU A 134 12.35 13.62 5.29
CA GLU A 134 12.61 12.65 6.35
C GLU A 134 12.15 11.27 5.92
N GLU A 135 13.03 10.28 6.07
CA GLU A 135 12.73 8.88 5.79
C GLU A 135 12.35 8.16 7.08
N VAL A 136 11.39 7.25 6.97
CA VAL A 136 11.06 6.30 8.04
C VAL A 136 12.16 5.26 8.12
N ILE A 137 12.66 5.00 9.33
CA ILE A 137 13.68 4.00 9.62
C ILE A 137 13.16 2.94 10.58
N GLU A 138 13.88 1.82 10.71
CA GLU A 138 13.43 0.68 11.53
C GLU A 138 13.22 1.05 13.00
N THR A 139 14.04 1.94 13.54
CA THR A 139 13.94 2.39 14.94
C THR A 139 12.75 3.32 15.21
N ASP A 140 12.04 3.75 14.18
CA ASP A 140 10.79 4.49 14.33
C ASP A 140 9.62 3.61 14.74
N PHE A 141 9.78 2.30 14.62
CA PHE A 141 8.74 1.34 14.99
C PHE A 141 8.98 0.75 16.38
N ILE A 142 7.89 0.54 17.12
CA ILE A 142 7.93 -0.18 18.40
C ILE A 142 8.39 -1.62 18.18
N SER A 143 7.91 -2.24 17.10
CA SER A 143 8.29 -3.59 16.71
C SER A 143 8.11 -3.82 15.21
N LEU A 144 9.01 -4.64 14.64
CA LEU A 144 8.90 -5.21 13.30
C LEU A 144 9.01 -6.75 13.34
N GLU A 145 8.76 -7.35 14.51
CA GLU A 145 8.83 -8.79 14.74
C GLU A 145 7.59 -9.50 14.19
N GLU A 146 7.74 -10.21 13.07
CA GLU A 146 6.63 -10.93 12.39
C GLU A 146 5.91 -11.91 13.31
N ALA A 147 6.59 -12.47 14.32
CA ALA A 147 6.00 -13.40 15.27
C ALA A 147 4.81 -12.80 16.03
N GLU A 148 4.75 -11.48 16.18
CA GLU A 148 3.61 -10.82 16.81
C GLU A 148 2.31 -10.99 16.00
N LEU A 149 2.42 -11.04 14.68
CA LEU A 149 1.29 -11.18 13.76
C LEU A 149 0.78 -12.63 13.68
N MET A 150 1.55 -13.59 14.20
CA MET A 150 1.20 -15.01 14.20
C MET A 150 0.47 -15.45 15.47
N ARG A 151 0.16 -14.52 16.37
CA ARG A 151 -0.58 -14.81 17.59
C ARG A 151 -2.02 -15.21 17.30
N ASP A 152 -2.57 -16.06 18.14
CA ASP A 152 -3.97 -16.45 18.06
C ASP A 152 -4.91 -15.25 18.24
N ARG A 153 -6.08 -15.31 17.65
CA ARG A 153 -7.15 -14.33 17.90
C ARG A 153 -7.58 -14.36 19.36
N LYS A 154 -8.06 -13.22 19.85
CA LYS A 154 -8.68 -13.11 21.16
C LYS A 154 -9.92 -14.02 21.24
N PRO A 155 -10.37 -14.44 22.45
CA PRO A 155 -11.55 -15.30 22.60
C PRO A 155 -12.83 -14.73 21.98
N ASN A 156 -12.95 -13.42 21.85
CA ASN A 156 -14.07 -12.74 21.21
C ASN A 156 -13.96 -12.66 19.67
N GLY A 157 -12.88 -13.23 19.09
CA GLY A 157 -12.62 -13.23 17.67
C GLY A 157 -11.80 -12.05 17.16
N ASP A 158 -11.51 -11.06 17.97
CA ASP A 158 -10.68 -9.90 17.59
C ASP A 158 -9.24 -10.29 17.29
N LEU A 159 -8.55 -9.44 16.56
CA LEU A 159 -7.12 -9.57 16.37
C LEU A 159 -6.36 -9.34 17.69
N PRO A 160 -5.23 -10.02 17.90
CA PRO A 160 -4.39 -9.76 19.07
C PRO A 160 -3.86 -8.32 19.03
N ASP A 161 -3.61 -7.76 20.21
CA ASP A 161 -2.89 -6.49 20.30
C ASP A 161 -1.43 -6.73 19.93
N VAL A 162 -0.98 -6.08 18.87
CA VAL A 162 0.38 -6.18 18.35
C VAL A 162 1.04 -4.82 18.32
N ASN A 163 2.36 -4.80 18.41
CA ASN A 163 3.16 -3.58 18.22
C ASN A 163 3.83 -3.53 16.85
N PHE A 164 3.71 -4.60 16.07
CA PHE A 164 4.25 -4.63 14.72
C PHE A 164 3.70 -3.50 13.87
N GLY A 165 4.60 -2.69 13.32
CA GLY A 165 4.25 -1.60 12.42
C GLY A 165 3.67 -0.34 13.09
N LYS A 166 3.56 -0.32 14.43
CA LYS A 166 3.22 0.90 15.18
C LYS A 166 4.46 1.76 15.37
N LEU A 167 4.29 3.06 15.22
CA LEU A 167 5.35 4.02 15.46
C LEU A 167 5.63 4.19 16.96
N THR A 168 6.86 4.55 17.30
CA THR A 168 7.19 5.10 18.62
C THR A 168 6.57 6.49 18.78
N THR A 169 6.44 6.98 20.01
CA THR A 169 5.86 8.31 20.27
C THR A 169 6.59 9.43 19.54
N ASP A 170 7.93 9.39 19.50
CA ASP A 170 8.72 10.39 18.79
C ASP A 170 8.52 10.33 17.28
N ALA A 171 8.38 9.13 16.72
CA ALA A 171 8.09 8.94 15.31
C ALA A 171 6.66 9.34 14.94
N GLU A 172 5.68 9.12 15.82
CA GLU A 172 4.31 9.60 15.64
C GLU A 172 4.23 11.12 15.50
N LEU A 173 5.07 11.88 16.22
CA LEU A 173 5.14 13.35 16.06
C LEU A 173 5.69 13.76 14.70
N ARG A 174 6.65 13.02 14.14
CA ARG A 174 7.24 13.31 12.83
C ARG A 174 6.34 12.87 11.66
N PHE A 175 5.63 11.77 11.82
CA PHE A 175 4.78 11.15 10.79
C PHE A 175 3.31 11.18 11.21
N TRP A 176 2.87 12.32 11.74
CA TRP A 176 1.53 12.50 12.28
C TRP A 176 0.42 12.13 11.29
N GLY A 177 -0.53 11.34 11.77
CA GLY A 177 -1.68 10.91 10.97
C GLY A 177 -1.37 9.94 9.84
N MET A 178 -0.13 9.42 9.77
CA MET A 178 0.27 8.48 8.73
C MET A 178 0.25 7.03 9.22
N GLY A 179 -0.18 6.13 8.32
CA GLY A 179 -0.15 4.69 8.58
C GLY A 179 -1.44 4.12 9.16
N CYS A 180 -1.52 2.80 9.19
CA CYS A 180 -2.74 2.07 9.55
C CYS A 180 -3.05 2.06 11.06
N PHE A 181 -2.13 2.51 11.89
CA PHE A 181 -2.30 2.61 13.34
C PHE A 181 -2.40 4.06 13.82
N ALA A 182 -2.41 5.04 12.91
CA ALA A 182 -2.57 6.44 13.28
C ALA A 182 -3.90 6.64 14.02
N THR A 183 -3.83 7.27 15.19
CA THR A 183 -4.98 7.60 16.02
C THR A 183 -5.31 9.08 15.86
N GLY A 184 -6.45 9.36 15.23
CA GLY A 184 -7.08 10.70 15.29
C GLY A 184 -6.67 11.68 14.19
N GLU A 185 -7.58 12.64 13.98
CA GLU A 185 -7.29 13.90 13.30
C GLU A 185 -6.26 14.68 14.14
N PRO A 186 -5.42 15.52 13.53
CA PRO A 186 -4.59 16.44 14.29
C PRO A 186 -5.53 17.30 15.15
N THR A 187 -5.56 17.06 16.45
CA THR A 187 -6.11 18.06 17.34
C THR A 187 -5.22 19.29 17.17
N ASP A 188 -5.83 20.43 16.86
CA ASP A 188 -5.15 21.72 16.70
C ASP A 188 -4.05 21.85 17.77
N LEU A 189 -2.81 21.55 17.38
CA LEU A 189 -1.66 21.91 18.19
C LEU A 189 -1.47 23.39 17.94
N ASP A 190 -1.99 24.20 18.86
CA ASP A 190 -1.63 25.61 18.99
C ASP A 190 -0.11 25.71 19.12
N PHE A 191 0.56 26.20 18.06
CA PHE A 191 1.94 26.60 18.07
C PHE A 191 2.05 28.09 18.39
#